data_b518d93797ecbd2a65159b0ac72c9018
#
_entry.id   b518d93797ecbd2a65159b0ac72c9018
#
_cell.length_a   1.000
_cell.length_b   1.000
_cell.length_c   1.000
_cell.angle_alpha   90.00
_cell.angle_beta   90.00
_cell.angle_gamma   90.00
#
_symmetry.space_group_name_H-M   'P 1'
#
loop_
_entity.id
_entity.type
_entity.pdbx_description
1 polymer ?
#
loop_
_entity_poly.entity_id
_entity_poly.type
_entity_poly.pdbx_seq_one_letter_code
_entity_poly.pdbx_strand_id
1 'polypeptide(L)'
;MTAANQETILELRDVKKYFPIRSGLFQRKVGDVKAVDGVSFSLKKGETLGIVGESGCGKSTAGRTMIRLYKPTEGQILFKGQDISNLSEEKLRKSVRKNIQMVFQDPFASLNPRKTLRSIIKEPFNTHNMYTMRERNEKVEELLARVGLHPSFAGRYPHEFSGGQRQRIGIARALTLNPELIIADEPVSALDV
;
A
#
# COMPACT_ATOMS: atom_id res chain seq x y z
N MET A 1 -22.53 21.40 -18.58
CA MET A 1 -21.33 21.10 -17.75
C MET A 1 -20.67 19.89 -18.36
N THR A 2 -19.64 20.09 -19.18
CA THR A 2 -18.88 19.03 -19.84
C THR A 2 -18.17 18.20 -18.78
N ALA A 3 -18.49 16.90 -18.69
CA ALA A 3 -17.74 15.97 -17.85
C ALA A 3 -16.28 15.99 -18.34
N ALA A 4 -15.41 16.64 -17.56
CA ALA A 4 -13.98 16.59 -17.80
C ALA A 4 -13.59 15.11 -17.87
N ASN A 5 -12.94 14.71 -18.95
CA ASN A 5 -12.45 13.36 -19.18
C ASN A 5 -11.39 13.06 -18.08
N GLN A 6 -11.86 12.58 -16.92
CA GLN A 6 -10.98 12.31 -15.78
C GLN A 6 -10.04 11.16 -16.16
N GLU A 7 -8.74 11.41 -16.03
CA GLU A 7 -7.68 10.45 -16.32
C GLU A 7 -7.84 9.19 -15.45
N THR A 8 -7.84 8.01 -16.08
CA THR A 8 -7.84 6.71 -15.37
C THR A 8 -6.46 6.52 -14.71
N ILE A 9 -6.45 6.41 -13.38
CA ILE A 9 -5.21 6.22 -12.60
C ILE A 9 -4.86 4.75 -12.43
N LEU A 10 -5.86 3.89 -12.23
CA LEU A 10 -5.69 2.43 -12.09
C LEU A 10 -6.75 1.70 -12.90
N GLU A 11 -6.36 0.68 -13.63
CA GLU A 11 -7.28 -0.21 -14.34
C GLU A 11 -6.85 -1.66 -14.16
N LEU A 12 -7.80 -2.50 -13.78
CA LEU A 12 -7.63 -3.95 -13.71
C LEU A 12 -8.43 -4.59 -14.86
N ARG A 13 -7.83 -5.54 -15.57
CA ARG A 13 -8.46 -6.31 -16.64
C ARG A 13 -8.30 -7.79 -16.36
N ASP A 14 -9.38 -8.47 -16.00
CA ASP A 14 -9.44 -9.91 -15.69
C ASP A 14 -8.30 -10.39 -14.78
N VAL A 15 -8.02 -9.63 -13.71
CA VAL A 15 -6.90 -9.92 -12.81
C VAL A 15 -7.22 -11.13 -11.96
N LYS A 16 -6.30 -12.12 -12.01
CA LYS A 16 -6.37 -13.34 -11.20
C LYS A 16 -5.13 -13.46 -10.33
N LYS A 17 -5.33 -13.93 -9.11
CA LYS A 17 -4.24 -14.32 -8.21
C LYS A 17 -4.54 -15.63 -7.53
N TYR A 18 -3.78 -16.64 -7.90
CA TYR A 18 -3.86 -18.00 -7.37
C TYR A 18 -2.59 -18.33 -6.60
N PHE A 19 -2.76 -19.03 -5.49
CA PHE A 19 -1.65 -19.55 -4.69
C PHE A 19 -1.62 -21.07 -4.83
N PRO A 20 -0.49 -21.65 -5.31
CA PRO A 20 -0.41 -23.09 -5.50
C PRO A 20 -0.39 -23.83 -4.17
N ILE A 21 -1.26 -24.84 -4.04
CA ILE A 21 -1.22 -25.83 -2.97
C ILE A 21 -0.21 -26.89 -3.37
N ARG A 22 0.80 -27.12 -2.53
CA ARG A 22 1.82 -28.14 -2.75
C ARG A 22 1.72 -29.21 -1.69
N SER A 23 1.89 -30.48 -2.08
CA SER A 23 1.82 -31.63 -1.18
C SER A 23 2.88 -32.66 -1.49
N GLY A 24 3.15 -33.52 -0.50
CA GLY A 24 4.11 -34.61 -0.56
C GLY A 24 5.57 -34.18 -0.43
N LEU A 25 6.46 -35.18 -0.34
CA LEU A 25 7.91 -35.00 -0.14
C LEU A 25 8.56 -34.19 -1.27
N PHE A 26 8.01 -34.27 -2.49
CA PHE A 26 8.51 -33.58 -3.68
C PHE A 26 7.79 -32.24 -3.95
N GLN A 27 6.99 -31.71 -3.00
CA GLN A 27 6.32 -30.41 -3.13
C GLN A 27 5.55 -30.24 -4.46
N ARG A 28 4.89 -31.33 -4.94
CA ARG A 28 4.14 -31.29 -6.20
C ARG A 28 2.89 -30.42 -6.04
N LYS A 29 2.59 -29.63 -7.08
CA LYS A 29 1.37 -28.86 -7.14
C LYS A 29 0.16 -29.78 -7.23
N VAL A 30 -0.76 -29.70 -6.26
CA VAL A 30 -2.00 -30.49 -6.18
C VAL A 30 -3.26 -29.68 -6.42
N GLY A 31 -3.16 -28.35 -6.41
CA GLY A 31 -4.27 -27.45 -6.66
C GLY A 31 -3.87 -25.99 -6.49
N ASP A 32 -4.85 -25.09 -6.56
CA ASP A 32 -4.67 -23.65 -6.34
C ASP A 32 -5.76 -23.10 -5.40
N VAL A 33 -5.36 -22.21 -4.50
CA VAL A 33 -6.30 -21.31 -3.81
C VAL A 33 -6.53 -20.10 -4.71
N LYS A 34 -7.73 -19.96 -5.25
CA LYS A 34 -8.13 -18.82 -6.10
C LYS A 34 -8.52 -17.64 -5.22
N ALA A 35 -7.54 -16.86 -4.78
CA ALA A 35 -7.76 -15.74 -3.87
C ALA A 35 -8.36 -14.50 -4.57
N VAL A 36 -8.06 -14.30 -5.85
CA VAL A 36 -8.68 -13.31 -6.73
C VAL A 36 -8.95 -14.01 -8.05
N ASP A 37 -10.18 -13.95 -8.55
CA ASP A 37 -10.59 -14.70 -9.76
C ASP A 37 -11.39 -13.79 -10.70
N GLY A 38 -10.70 -13.16 -11.68
CA GLY A 38 -11.31 -12.40 -12.76
C GLY A 38 -11.82 -10.99 -12.37
N VAL A 39 -11.08 -10.23 -11.56
CA VAL A 39 -11.47 -8.88 -11.15
C VAL A 39 -11.13 -7.86 -12.22
N SER A 40 -12.13 -7.05 -12.61
CA SER A 40 -11.99 -5.95 -13.58
C SER A 40 -12.69 -4.70 -13.06
N PHE A 41 -12.00 -3.57 -13.06
CA PHE A 41 -12.56 -2.23 -12.80
C PHE A 41 -11.58 -1.15 -13.26
N SER A 42 -12.06 0.09 -13.33
CA SER A 42 -11.22 1.27 -13.52
C SER A 42 -11.47 2.28 -12.42
N LEU A 43 -10.42 2.98 -11.99
CA LEU A 43 -10.44 4.05 -11.00
C LEU A 43 -9.89 5.33 -11.64
N LYS A 44 -10.62 6.42 -11.52
CA LYS A 44 -10.23 7.72 -12.03
C LYS A 44 -9.45 8.52 -10.98
N LYS A 45 -8.68 9.49 -11.42
CA LYS A 45 -7.97 10.40 -10.53
C LYS A 45 -8.96 11.19 -9.66
N GLY A 46 -8.71 11.22 -8.34
CA GLY A 46 -9.58 11.89 -7.37
C GLY A 46 -10.83 11.09 -6.99
N GLU A 47 -11.01 9.88 -7.51
CA GLU A 47 -12.09 8.97 -7.16
C GLU A 47 -11.70 8.09 -5.96
N THR A 48 -12.69 7.70 -5.17
CA THR A 48 -12.56 6.69 -4.11
C THR A 48 -13.43 5.49 -4.46
N LEU A 49 -12.81 4.31 -4.52
CA LEU A 49 -13.49 3.03 -4.75
C LEU A 49 -13.46 2.18 -3.49
N GLY A 50 -14.63 1.82 -2.97
CA GLY A 50 -14.77 0.88 -1.86
C GLY A 50 -14.91 -0.57 -2.36
N ILE A 51 -14.07 -1.47 -1.84
CA ILE A 51 -14.15 -2.91 -2.09
C ILE A 51 -14.69 -3.57 -0.82
N VAL A 52 -15.88 -4.14 -0.91
CA VAL A 52 -16.57 -4.79 0.22
C VAL A 52 -16.74 -6.30 -0.04
N GLY A 53 -16.87 -7.06 1.03
CA GLY A 53 -17.07 -8.50 0.98
C GLY A 53 -16.75 -9.16 2.32
N GLU A 54 -17.11 -10.42 2.48
CA GLU A 54 -16.90 -11.19 3.71
C GLU A 54 -15.41 -11.32 4.09
N SER A 55 -15.14 -11.66 5.35
CA SER A 55 -13.78 -11.96 5.79
C SER A 55 -13.23 -13.15 5.00
N GLY A 56 -11.98 -13.04 4.53
CA GLY A 56 -11.34 -14.11 3.74
C GLY A 56 -11.69 -14.15 2.26
N CYS A 57 -12.59 -13.30 1.74
CA CYS A 57 -12.98 -13.32 0.32
C CYS A 57 -11.91 -12.76 -0.65
N GLY A 58 -10.72 -12.39 -0.17
CA GLY A 58 -9.60 -12.00 -1.03
C GLY A 58 -9.35 -10.50 -1.14
N LYS A 59 -10.05 -9.61 -0.41
CA LYS A 59 -9.87 -8.13 -0.44
C LYS A 59 -8.42 -7.71 -0.27
N SER A 60 -7.77 -8.15 0.80
CA SER A 60 -6.36 -7.84 1.08
C SER A 60 -5.42 -8.40 0.01
N THR A 61 -5.75 -9.58 -0.54
CA THR A 61 -4.99 -10.17 -1.65
C THR A 61 -5.12 -9.32 -2.91
N ALA A 62 -6.34 -8.85 -3.22
CA ALA A 62 -6.57 -7.94 -4.34
C ALA A 62 -5.77 -6.65 -4.18
N GLY A 63 -5.86 -5.97 -3.03
CA GLY A 63 -5.09 -4.77 -2.72
C GLY A 63 -3.58 -4.96 -2.90
N ARG A 64 -3.02 -6.05 -2.36
CA ARG A 64 -1.59 -6.38 -2.50
C ARG A 64 -1.20 -6.73 -3.94
N THR A 65 -2.13 -7.29 -4.72
CA THR A 65 -1.90 -7.58 -6.14
C THR A 65 -1.90 -6.28 -6.96
N MET A 66 -2.80 -5.35 -6.69
CA MET A 66 -2.87 -4.04 -7.35
C MET A 66 -1.58 -3.25 -7.26
N ILE A 67 -0.92 -3.26 -6.09
CA ILE A 67 0.38 -2.60 -5.90
C ILE A 67 1.56 -3.49 -6.30
N ARG A 68 1.32 -4.65 -6.89
CA ARG A 68 2.38 -5.59 -7.29
C ARG A 68 3.28 -6.06 -6.14
N LEU A 69 2.77 -6.17 -4.90
CA LEU A 69 3.37 -6.99 -3.85
C LEU A 69 3.20 -8.47 -4.16
N TYR A 70 2.05 -8.83 -4.74
CA TYR A 70 1.87 -10.14 -5.35
C TYR A 70 1.83 -9.98 -6.87
N LYS A 71 2.64 -10.77 -7.58
CA LYS A 71 2.52 -10.85 -9.04
C LYS A 71 1.18 -11.48 -9.38
N PRO A 72 0.35 -10.90 -10.29
CA PRO A 72 -0.87 -11.56 -10.76
C PRO A 72 -0.52 -12.88 -11.44
N THR A 73 -1.43 -13.84 -11.37
CA THR A 73 -1.32 -15.12 -12.10
C THR A 73 -1.70 -14.91 -13.56
N GLU A 74 -2.78 -14.15 -13.79
CA GLU A 74 -3.29 -13.77 -15.11
C GLU A 74 -3.88 -12.36 -15.06
N GLY A 75 -4.23 -11.81 -16.22
CA GLY A 75 -4.81 -10.50 -16.36
C GLY A 75 -3.79 -9.37 -16.37
N GLN A 76 -4.29 -8.14 -16.44
CA GLN A 76 -3.47 -6.93 -16.56
C GLN A 76 -3.79 -5.91 -15.48
N ILE A 77 -2.76 -5.24 -14.98
CA ILE A 77 -2.86 -4.09 -14.07
C ILE A 77 -2.21 -2.91 -14.77
N LEU A 78 -3.01 -1.91 -15.10
CA LEU A 78 -2.51 -0.69 -15.73
C LEU A 78 -2.51 0.44 -14.70
N PHE A 79 -1.37 1.09 -14.55
CA PHE A 79 -1.23 2.31 -13.75
C PHE A 79 -0.93 3.47 -14.71
N LYS A 80 -1.82 4.45 -14.78
CA LYS A 80 -1.74 5.58 -15.73
C LYS A 80 -1.50 5.10 -17.16
N GLY A 81 -2.24 4.05 -17.59
CA GLY A 81 -2.14 3.45 -18.91
C GLY A 81 -0.93 2.53 -19.13
N GLN A 82 0.04 2.50 -18.22
CA GLN A 82 1.19 1.60 -18.31
C GLN A 82 0.87 0.24 -17.67
N ASP A 83 1.04 -0.86 -18.42
CA ASP A 83 0.94 -2.20 -17.85
C ASP A 83 2.10 -2.48 -16.89
N ILE A 84 1.74 -2.70 -15.62
CA ILE A 84 2.68 -3.00 -14.54
C ILE A 84 2.70 -4.49 -14.15
N SER A 85 1.86 -5.32 -14.78
CA SER A 85 1.63 -6.73 -14.39
C SER A 85 2.89 -7.58 -14.40
N ASN A 86 3.79 -7.33 -15.32
CA ASN A 86 5.01 -8.10 -15.53
C ASN A 86 6.31 -7.30 -15.40
N LEU A 87 6.24 -6.05 -14.89
CA LEU A 87 7.46 -5.27 -14.68
C LEU A 87 8.38 -5.95 -13.66
N SER A 88 9.70 -5.83 -13.88
CA SER A 88 10.71 -6.24 -12.91
C SER A 88 10.64 -5.38 -11.65
N GLU A 89 11.11 -5.90 -10.51
CA GLU A 89 11.12 -5.15 -9.24
C GLU A 89 11.94 -3.84 -9.36
N GLU A 90 12.99 -3.82 -10.15
CA GLU A 90 13.76 -2.61 -10.40
C GLU A 90 12.92 -1.54 -11.11
N LYS A 91 12.18 -1.91 -12.16
CA LYS A 91 11.29 -0.98 -12.87
C LYS A 91 10.14 -0.53 -11.97
N LEU A 92 9.51 -1.46 -11.21
CA LEU A 92 8.47 -1.11 -10.25
C LEU A 92 8.98 -0.10 -9.22
N ARG A 93 10.17 -0.30 -8.66
CA ARG A 93 10.77 0.62 -7.70
C ARG A 93 10.98 2.01 -8.28
N LYS A 94 11.47 2.09 -9.54
CA LYS A 94 11.78 3.37 -10.19
C LYS A 94 10.53 4.16 -10.61
N SER A 95 9.48 3.49 -11.12
CA SER A 95 8.36 4.16 -11.79
C SER A 95 7.02 4.06 -11.04
N VAL A 96 6.81 3.05 -10.19
CA VAL A 96 5.49 2.76 -9.60
C VAL A 96 5.48 2.95 -8.08
N ARG A 97 6.46 2.38 -7.36
CA ARG A 97 6.47 2.34 -5.89
C ARG A 97 6.36 3.71 -5.21
N LYS A 98 6.86 4.77 -5.85
CA LYS A 98 6.74 6.13 -5.33
C LYS A 98 5.30 6.65 -5.40
N ASN A 99 4.58 6.28 -6.45
CA ASN A 99 3.29 6.85 -6.79
C ASN A 99 2.10 6.04 -6.23
N ILE A 100 2.33 4.77 -5.88
CA ILE A 100 1.31 3.90 -5.28
C ILE A 100 1.79 3.44 -3.90
N GLN A 101 1.01 3.75 -2.87
CA GLN A 101 1.32 3.37 -1.49
C GLN A 101 0.18 2.56 -0.89
N MET A 102 0.47 1.81 0.18
CA MET A 102 -0.51 1.01 0.89
C MET A 102 -0.48 1.29 2.38
N VAL A 103 -1.68 1.43 2.95
CA VAL A 103 -1.92 1.37 4.39
C VAL A 103 -2.36 -0.04 4.71
N PHE A 104 -1.62 -0.75 5.56
CA PHE A 104 -1.87 -2.14 5.90
C PHE A 104 -2.87 -2.26 7.05
N GLN A 105 -3.61 -3.35 7.07
CA GLN A 105 -4.62 -3.70 8.07
C GLN A 105 -4.03 -3.77 9.49
N ASP A 106 -2.87 -4.41 9.64
CA ASP A 106 -2.21 -4.55 10.94
C ASP A 106 -1.11 -3.48 11.13
N PRO A 107 -1.38 -2.46 11.97
CA PRO A 107 -0.40 -1.44 12.25
C PRO A 107 0.78 -1.96 13.08
N PHE A 108 0.63 -3.06 13.84
CA PHE A 108 1.71 -3.66 14.62
C PHE A 108 2.73 -4.36 13.72
N ALA A 109 2.26 -5.22 12.83
CA ALA A 109 3.13 -5.94 11.90
C ALA A 109 3.76 -5.01 10.84
N SER A 110 3.11 -3.87 10.53
CA SER A 110 3.57 -2.96 9.49
C SER A 110 4.72 -2.04 9.92
N LEU A 111 4.95 -1.83 11.21
CA LEU A 111 5.97 -0.93 11.74
C LEU A 111 7.10 -1.72 12.41
N ASN A 112 8.34 -1.44 12.04
CA ASN A 112 9.49 -2.08 12.69
C ASN A 112 9.63 -1.59 14.16
N PRO A 113 9.44 -2.45 15.19
CA PRO A 113 9.42 -2.03 16.58
C PRO A 113 10.77 -1.54 17.11
N ARG A 114 11.87 -1.81 16.36
CA ARG A 114 13.23 -1.41 16.72
C ARG A 114 13.64 -0.06 16.15
N LYS A 115 12.78 0.57 15.34
CA LYS A 115 13.02 1.88 14.73
C LYS A 115 12.16 2.95 15.39
N THR A 116 12.70 4.16 15.56
CA THR A 116 11.90 5.32 15.98
C THR A 116 10.94 5.76 14.88
N LEU A 117 9.89 6.51 15.23
CA LEU A 117 8.94 7.06 14.25
C LEU A 117 9.65 7.88 13.17
N ARG A 118 10.62 8.72 13.59
CA ARG A 118 11.46 9.49 12.66
C ARG A 118 12.12 8.58 11.63
N SER A 119 12.69 7.48 12.08
CA SER A 119 13.37 6.53 11.19
C SER A 119 12.39 5.84 10.24
N ILE A 120 11.21 5.44 10.73
CA ILE A 120 10.17 4.76 9.95
C ILE A 120 9.61 5.68 8.86
N ILE A 121 9.21 6.91 9.23
CA ILE A 121 8.62 7.87 8.28
C ILE A 121 9.67 8.39 7.30
N LYS A 122 10.94 8.52 7.72
CA LYS A 122 12.05 8.97 6.85
C LYS A 122 12.54 7.91 5.86
N GLU A 123 12.27 6.63 6.11
CA GLU A 123 12.80 5.53 5.30
C GLU A 123 12.47 5.63 3.79
N PRO A 124 11.22 5.98 3.38
CA PRO A 124 10.91 6.19 1.98
C PRO A 124 11.74 7.32 1.33
N PHE A 125 12.00 8.42 2.03
CA PHE A 125 12.86 9.49 1.52
C PHE A 125 14.29 9.01 1.28
N ASN A 126 14.83 8.17 2.20
CA ASN A 126 16.15 7.59 2.06
C ASN A 126 16.21 6.65 0.85
N THR A 127 15.21 5.78 0.70
CA THR A 127 15.14 4.79 -0.39
C THR A 127 15.09 5.44 -1.77
N HIS A 128 14.45 6.61 -1.87
CA HIS A 128 14.30 7.34 -3.13
C HIS A 128 15.27 8.52 -3.27
N ASN A 129 16.26 8.66 -2.38
CA ASN A 129 17.26 9.73 -2.37
C ASN A 129 16.64 11.14 -2.45
N MET A 130 15.52 11.36 -1.75
CA MET A 130 14.81 12.64 -1.73
C MET A 130 15.28 13.47 -0.54
N TYR A 131 15.47 14.75 -0.77
CA TYR A 131 15.74 15.78 0.25
C TYR A 131 17.07 15.61 1.01
N THR A 132 17.54 16.68 1.63
CA THR A 132 18.64 16.69 2.58
C THR A 132 18.21 16.10 3.93
N MET A 133 19.16 15.81 4.81
CA MET A 133 18.88 15.29 6.15
C MET A 133 17.99 16.24 6.98
N ARG A 134 18.22 17.55 6.86
CA ARG A 134 17.45 18.57 7.54
C ARG A 134 16.00 18.59 7.04
N GLU A 135 15.81 18.70 5.73
CA GLU A 135 14.47 18.70 5.11
C GLU A 135 13.68 17.44 5.43
N ARG A 136 14.34 16.26 5.45
CA ARG A 136 13.69 15.00 5.85
C ARG A 136 13.15 15.05 7.27
N ASN A 137 13.87 15.66 8.20
CA ASN A 137 13.42 15.80 9.58
C ASN A 137 12.23 16.75 9.68
N GLU A 138 12.29 17.90 9.01
CA GLU A 138 11.19 18.87 8.94
C GLU A 138 9.92 18.22 8.36
N LYS A 139 10.05 17.46 7.26
CA LYS A 139 8.92 16.73 6.65
C LYS A 139 8.35 15.62 7.53
N VAL A 140 9.15 14.96 8.34
CA VAL A 140 8.66 13.98 9.32
C VAL A 140 7.77 14.67 10.35
N GLU A 141 8.17 15.83 10.85
CA GLU A 141 7.40 16.61 11.82
C GLU A 141 6.09 17.14 11.24
N GLU A 142 6.12 17.62 9.98
CA GLU A 142 4.93 18.01 9.22
C GLU A 142 3.95 16.84 9.05
N LEU A 143 4.45 15.65 8.67
CA LEU A 143 3.63 14.46 8.47
C LEU A 143 3.01 13.97 9.78
N LEU A 144 3.74 14.00 10.89
CA LEU A 144 3.19 13.67 12.20
C LEU A 144 2.05 14.62 12.57
N ALA A 145 2.26 15.93 12.43
CA ALA A 145 1.22 16.93 12.68
C ALA A 145 -0.02 16.72 11.78
N ARG A 146 0.20 16.40 10.50
CA ARG A 146 -0.87 16.16 9.53
C ARG A 146 -1.79 14.99 9.90
N VAL A 147 -1.26 13.96 10.60
CA VAL A 147 -2.05 12.83 11.09
C VAL A 147 -2.52 13.00 12.55
N GLY A 148 -2.38 14.20 13.11
CA GLY A 148 -2.82 14.52 14.47
C GLY A 148 -1.93 13.93 15.57
N LEU A 149 -0.64 13.75 15.29
CA LEU A 149 0.38 13.37 16.27
C LEU A 149 1.33 14.52 16.54
N HIS A 150 1.73 14.69 17.81
CA HIS A 150 2.66 15.78 18.17
C HIS A 150 4.06 15.51 17.57
N PRO A 151 4.71 16.51 16.93
CA PRO A 151 6.03 16.35 16.31
C PRO A 151 7.13 15.82 17.27
N SER A 152 7.05 16.16 18.56
CA SER A 152 8.00 15.65 19.57
C SER A 152 8.00 14.12 19.71
N PHE A 153 6.97 13.44 19.19
CA PHE A 153 6.89 11.97 19.22
C PHE A 153 7.83 11.31 18.21
N ALA A 154 8.46 12.07 17.32
CA ALA A 154 9.36 11.56 16.29
C ALA A 154 10.50 10.67 16.83
N GLY A 155 10.95 10.89 18.07
CA GLY A 155 11.99 10.10 18.74
C GLY A 155 11.50 8.82 19.41
N ARG A 156 10.18 8.62 19.54
CA ARG A 156 9.58 7.47 20.25
C ARG A 156 9.52 6.23 19.36
N TYR A 157 9.30 5.08 19.98
CA TYR A 157 9.17 3.78 19.32
C TYR A 157 7.69 3.37 19.17
N PRO A 158 7.34 2.53 18.17
CA PRO A 158 5.97 2.11 17.93
C PRO A 158 5.25 1.50 19.14
N HIS A 159 5.95 0.77 20.00
CA HIS A 159 5.34 0.14 21.17
C HIS A 159 4.86 1.13 22.25
N GLU A 160 5.27 2.40 22.20
CA GLU A 160 4.84 3.47 23.10
C GLU A 160 3.48 4.09 22.70
N PHE A 161 2.85 3.60 21.64
CA PHE A 161 1.64 4.17 21.07
C PHE A 161 0.45 3.21 21.10
N SER A 162 -0.77 3.75 21.20
CA SER A 162 -2.01 2.98 21.06
C SER A 162 -2.17 2.42 19.63
N GLY A 163 -3.09 1.47 19.43
CA GLY A 163 -3.41 0.92 18.13
C GLY A 163 -3.78 2.00 17.11
N GLY A 164 -4.70 2.90 17.47
CA GLY A 164 -5.11 4.01 16.61
C GLY A 164 -3.99 5.00 16.29
N GLN A 165 -3.10 5.27 17.26
CA GLN A 165 -1.91 6.11 16.99
C GLN A 165 -0.95 5.42 16.02
N ARG A 166 -0.72 4.10 16.15
CA ARG A 166 0.10 3.33 15.20
C ARG A 166 -0.50 3.32 13.80
N GLN A 167 -1.82 3.25 13.70
CA GLN A 167 -2.52 3.37 12.41
C GLN A 167 -2.22 4.74 11.77
N ARG A 168 -2.31 5.83 12.53
CA ARG A 168 -1.96 7.18 12.05
C ARG A 168 -0.49 7.27 11.60
N ILE A 169 0.44 6.60 12.28
CA ILE A 169 1.85 6.50 11.86
C ILE A 169 1.98 5.75 10.53
N GLY A 170 1.23 4.65 10.35
CA GLY A 170 1.16 3.93 9.08
C GLY A 170 0.65 4.79 7.94
N ILE A 171 -0.38 5.61 8.20
CA ILE A 171 -0.90 6.60 7.24
C ILE A 171 0.16 7.67 6.94
N ALA A 172 0.82 8.24 7.95
CA ALA A 172 1.90 9.21 7.74
C ALA A 172 3.02 8.64 6.86
N ARG A 173 3.41 7.38 7.09
CA ARG A 173 4.40 6.69 6.25
C ARG A 173 3.93 6.53 4.80
N ALA A 174 2.67 6.18 4.57
CA ALA A 174 2.12 6.05 3.23
C ALA A 174 2.07 7.40 2.50
N LEU A 175 1.85 8.51 3.22
CA LEU A 175 1.81 9.87 2.67
C LEU A 175 3.21 10.45 2.38
N THR A 176 4.29 9.83 2.85
CA THR A 176 5.66 10.36 2.78
C THR A 176 6.07 10.75 1.36
N LEU A 177 5.77 9.94 0.37
CA LEU A 177 6.16 10.16 -1.02
C LEU A 177 5.14 10.99 -1.83
N ASN A 178 4.11 11.52 -1.18
CA ASN A 178 2.99 12.21 -1.84
C ASN A 178 2.41 11.37 -3.00
N PRO A 179 1.94 10.14 -2.73
CA PRO A 179 1.51 9.21 -3.77
C PRO A 179 0.27 9.71 -4.50
N GLU A 180 0.12 9.29 -5.74
CA GLU A 180 -1.06 9.56 -6.57
C GLU A 180 -2.21 8.59 -6.25
N LEU A 181 -1.88 7.38 -5.72
CA LEU A 181 -2.85 6.36 -5.34
C LEU A 181 -2.49 5.77 -3.98
N ILE A 182 -3.48 5.68 -3.10
CA ILE A 182 -3.38 4.97 -1.81
C ILE A 182 -4.37 3.82 -1.81
N ILE A 183 -3.89 2.62 -1.50
CA ILE A 183 -4.73 1.46 -1.21
C ILE A 183 -4.76 1.27 0.30
N ALA A 184 -5.94 1.32 0.87
CA ALA A 184 -6.14 1.18 2.31
C ALA A 184 -6.82 -0.18 2.61
N ASP A 185 -6.12 -1.06 3.32
CA ASP A 185 -6.59 -2.38 3.72
C ASP A 185 -7.14 -2.27 5.16
N GLU A 186 -8.46 -2.18 5.31
CA GLU A 186 -9.18 -2.01 6.58
C GLU A 186 -8.59 -0.91 7.50
N PRO A 187 -8.46 0.33 7.01
CA PRO A 187 -7.67 1.37 7.69
C PRO A 187 -8.26 1.88 9.00
N VAL A 188 -9.50 1.52 9.33
CA VAL A 188 -10.25 2.04 10.51
C VAL A 188 -10.51 0.96 11.55
N SER A 189 -10.09 -0.28 11.36
CA SER A 189 -10.32 -1.37 12.31
C SER A 189 -9.68 -1.15 13.69
N ALA A 190 -8.65 -0.29 13.78
CA ALA A 190 -7.93 0.05 15.00
C ALA A 190 -8.25 1.47 15.53
N LEU A 191 -9.15 2.21 14.89
CA LEU A 191 -9.63 3.50 15.35
C LEU A 191 -10.90 3.27 16.16
N ASP A 192 -10.87 3.57 17.46
CA ASP A 192 -12.06 3.64 18.29
C ASP A 192 -13.05 4.63 17.65
N VAL A 193 -14.23 4.15 17.32
CA VAL A 193 -15.36 4.94 16.82
C VAL A 193 -16.11 5.49 18.01
#